data_76dbda0ff4ad1338f2ccef99bd59026b
#
_entry.id   76dbda0ff4ad1338f2ccef99bd59026b
#
_cell.length_a   1.000
_cell.length_b   1.000
_cell.length_c   1.000
_cell.angle_alpha   90.00
_cell.angle_beta   90.00
_cell.angle_gamma   90.00
#
_symmetry.space_group_name_H-M   'P 1'
#
loop_
_entity.id
_entity.type
_entity.pdbx_description
1 polymer ?
#
loop_
_entity_poly.entity_id
_entity_poly.type
_entity_poly.pdbx_seq_one_letter_code
_entity_poly.pdbx_strand_id
1 'polypeptide(L)'
;MIGGLGCFLLFFVTFLSGVMSPMVRLFDFWIPAVVTVFFIIWIKALKPKSEAFHFWEGLVYGNQIFWLTGLFSGLMIYFCTLVYPVPFENFIASSVKYLELSDKNLPDKLKMPQLDLVLKEMKETMPGFMIWDELKKKVLYSFVLVPIIAVLVRRKAIEN
;
A
#
# COMPACT_ATOMS: atom_id res chain seq x y z
N MET A 1 -11.28 6.61 2.32
CA MET A 1 -11.85 6.40 0.97
C MET A 1 -10.97 7.00 -0.14
N ILE A 2 -10.64 8.31 -0.12
CA ILE A 2 -9.83 8.97 -1.18
C ILE A 2 -8.50 8.25 -1.44
N GLY A 3 -7.72 7.94 -0.41
CA GLY A 3 -6.46 7.20 -0.56
C GLY A 3 -6.63 5.81 -1.16
N GLY A 4 -7.67 5.07 -0.75
CA GLY A 4 -7.97 3.75 -1.30
C GLY A 4 -8.39 3.81 -2.76
N LEU A 5 -9.20 4.81 -3.15
CA LEU A 5 -9.55 5.06 -4.55
C LEU A 5 -8.30 5.40 -5.37
N GLY A 6 -7.39 6.22 -4.84
CA GLY A 6 -6.14 6.56 -5.50
C GLY A 6 -5.26 5.32 -5.75
N CYS A 7 -5.11 4.43 -4.76
CA CYS A 7 -4.38 3.17 -4.92
C CYS A 7 -5.05 2.24 -5.95
N PHE A 8 -6.39 2.17 -5.92
CA PHE A 8 -7.15 1.39 -6.91
C PHE A 8 -6.98 1.96 -8.33
N LEU A 9 -7.07 3.27 -8.51
CA LEU A 9 -6.86 3.91 -9.80
C LEU A 9 -5.44 3.70 -10.33
N LEU A 10 -4.43 3.75 -9.47
CA LEU A 10 -3.06 3.41 -9.85
C LEU A 10 -2.96 1.97 -10.35
N PHE A 11 -3.57 1.02 -9.64
CA PHE A 11 -3.65 -0.37 -10.08
C PHE A 11 -4.32 -0.49 -11.45
N PHE A 12 -5.46 0.18 -11.65
CA PHE A 12 -6.22 0.12 -12.88
C PHE A 12 -5.48 0.77 -14.07
N VAL A 13 -4.85 1.92 -13.86
CA VAL A 13 -4.05 2.61 -14.89
C VAL A 13 -2.83 1.76 -15.29
N THR A 14 -2.11 1.18 -14.33
CA THR A 14 -0.98 0.29 -14.64
C THR A 14 -1.41 -0.96 -15.40
N PHE A 15 -2.61 -1.45 -15.13
CA PHE A 15 -3.21 -2.52 -15.89
C PHE A 15 -3.50 -2.11 -17.35
N LEU A 16 -4.18 -0.98 -17.56
CA LEU A 16 -4.52 -0.48 -18.90
C LEU A 16 -3.27 -0.15 -19.74
N SER A 17 -2.20 0.32 -19.09
CA SER A 17 -0.93 0.64 -19.77
C SER A 17 -0.08 -0.59 -20.12
N GLY A 18 -0.49 -1.79 -19.72
CA GLY A 18 0.29 -3.03 -19.89
C GLY A 18 1.57 -3.09 -19.04
N VAL A 19 1.84 -2.08 -18.21
CA VAL A 19 3.01 -2.00 -17.31
C VAL A 19 2.67 -2.66 -15.97
N MET A 20 2.14 -3.86 -15.99
CA MET A 20 1.80 -4.59 -14.78
C MET A 20 3.04 -5.28 -14.21
N SER A 21 3.87 -4.51 -13.52
CA SER A 21 4.98 -5.06 -12.74
C SER A 21 4.63 -5.07 -11.26
N PRO A 22 4.93 -6.16 -10.53
CA PRO A 22 4.83 -6.17 -9.07
C PRO A 22 5.59 -5.02 -8.40
N MET A 23 6.69 -4.58 -9.02
CA MET A 23 7.49 -3.45 -8.52
C MET A 23 6.74 -2.12 -8.53
N VAL A 24 5.90 -1.85 -9.53
CA VAL A 24 5.13 -0.59 -9.59
C VAL A 24 4.19 -0.50 -8.40
N ARG A 25 3.66 -1.64 -7.93
CA ARG A 25 2.78 -1.69 -6.76
C ARG A 25 3.51 -1.48 -5.42
N LEU A 26 4.82 -1.65 -5.38
CA LEU A 26 5.59 -1.34 -4.17
C LEU A 26 5.63 0.16 -3.89
N PHE A 27 5.48 1.00 -4.92
CA PHE A 27 5.55 2.46 -4.79
C PHE A 27 4.20 3.12 -4.47
N ASP A 28 3.11 2.36 -4.39
CA ASP A 28 1.77 2.92 -4.11
C ASP A 28 1.62 3.44 -2.67
N PHE A 29 2.58 3.19 -1.78
CA PHE A 29 2.63 3.71 -0.40
C PHE A 29 2.68 5.24 -0.35
N TRP A 30 3.12 5.91 -1.42
CA TRP A 30 3.13 7.36 -1.48
C TRP A 30 1.74 7.97 -1.40
N ILE A 31 0.73 7.28 -1.95
CA ILE A 31 -0.65 7.76 -1.95
C ILE A 31 -1.18 7.92 -0.51
N PRO A 32 -1.18 6.88 0.35
CA PRO A 32 -1.61 7.07 1.73
C PRO A 32 -0.69 7.99 2.53
N ALA A 33 0.61 8.08 2.22
CA ALA A 33 1.52 9.02 2.88
C ALA A 33 1.10 10.48 2.60
N VAL A 34 0.88 10.83 1.34
CA VAL A 34 0.42 12.17 0.95
C VAL A 34 -0.94 12.49 1.56
N VAL A 35 -1.91 11.56 1.48
CA VAL A 35 -3.24 11.72 2.08
C VAL A 35 -3.13 11.93 3.59
N THR A 36 -2.24 11.18 4.26
CA THR A 36 -2.00 11.32 5.71
C THR A 36 -1.48 12.72 6.05
N VAL A 37 -0.49 13.23 5.32
CA VAL A 37 0.06 14.58 5.54
C VAL A 37 -1.03 15.64 5.40
N PHE A 38 -1.79 15.61 4.29
CA PHE A 38 -2.88 16.58 4.08
C PHE A 38 -3.97 16.49 5.15
N PHE A 39 -4.36 15.27 5.54
CA PHE A 39 -5.40 15.08 6.54
C PHE A 39 -4.95 15.56 7.93
N ILE A 40 -3.70 15.30 8.33
CA ILE A 40 -3.16 15.79 9.59
C ILE A 40 -3.04 17.32 9.58
N ILE A 41 -2.58 17.91 8.47
CA ILE A 41 -2.54 19.38 8.33
C ILE A 41 -3.94 19.96 8.48
N TRP A 42 -4.95 19.33 7.86
CA TRP A 42 -6.34 19.75 7.97
C TRP A 42 -6.88 19.66 9.40
N ILE A 43 -6.70 18.51 10.10
CA ILE A 43 -7.10 18.38 11.52
C ILE A 43 -6.39 19.41 12.39
N LYS A 44 -5.09 19.61 12.16
CA LYS A 44 -4.30 20.59 12.89
C LYS A 44 -4.82 22.03 12.68
N ALA A 45 -5.32 22.34 11.49
CA ALA A 45 -5.93 23.64 11.20
C ALA A 45 -7.29 23.85 11.90
N LEU A 46 -8.02 22.77 12.19
CA LEU A 46 -9.29 22.82 12.92
C LEU A 46 -9.10 23.00 14.43
N LYS A 47 -7.94 22.62 14.98
CA LYS A 47 -7.63 22.79 16.40
C LYS A 47 -7.25 24.24 16.71
N PRO A 48 -7.68 24.78 17.88
CA PRO A 48 -7.23 26.07 18.37
C PRO A 48 -5.70 26.15 18.41
N LYS A 49 -5.14 27.34 18.14
CA LYS A 49 -3.68 27.53 18.15
C LYS A 49 -3.06 27.34 19.54
N SER A 50 -3.85 27.52 20.60
CA SER A 50 -3.48 27.27 22.00
C SER A 50 -3.34 25.77 22.32
N GLU A 51 -3.89 24.88 21.50
CA GLU A 51 -3.77 23.44 21.72
C GLU A 51 -2.56 22.86 20.98
N ALA A 52 -1.81 22.01 21.69
CA ALA A 52 -0.75 21.22 21.07
C ALA A 52 -1.35 20.17 20.13
N PHE A 53 -0.63 19.86 19.05
CA PHE A 53 -0.85 18.65 18.27
C PHE A 53 0.25 17.66 18.61
N HIS A 54 -0.12 16.64 19.42
CA HIS A 54 0.84 15.70 19.95
C HIS A 54 1.29 14.67 18.92
N PHE A 55 2.49 14.15 19.10
CA PHE A 55 3.05 13.06 18.30
C PHE A 55 2.11 11.85 18.24
N TRP A 56 1.51 11.46 19.37
CA TRP A 56 0.60 10.32 19.44
C TRP A 56 -0.68 10.50 18.61
N GLU A 57 -1.19 11.70 18.50
CA GLU A 57 -2.34 11.98 17.62
C GLU A 57 -1.97 11.76 16.16
N GLY A 58 -0.78 12.21 15.76
CA GLY A 58 -0.24 11.96 14.43
C GLY A 58 -0.07 10.46 14.14
N LEU A 59 0.39 9.68 15.13
CA LEU A 59 0.51 8.22 15.00
C LEU A 59 -0.85 7.55 14.82
N VAL A 60 -1.82 7.88 15.66
CA VAL A 60 -3.17 7.27 15.62
C VAL A 60 -3.85 7.58 14.29
N TYR A 61 -3.94 8.85 13.91
CA TYR A 61 -4.58 9.24 12.65
C TYR A 61 -3.85 8.69 11.43
N GLY A 62 -2.52 8.74 11.44
CA GLY A 62 -1.72 8.24 10.35
C GLY A 62 -1.92 6.74 10.11
N ASN A 63 -1.85 5.93 11.17
CA ASN A 63 -2.08 4.49 11.05
C ASN A 63 -3.50 4.18 10.57
N GLN A 64 -4.52 4.86 11.10
CA GLN A 64 -5.89 4.68 10.64
C GLN A 64 -6.05 4.96 9.15
N ILE A 65 -5.42 6.03 8.63
CA ILE A 65 -5.48 6.37 7.21
C ILE A 65 -4.82 5.28 6.36
N PHE A 66 -3.64 4.81 6.74
CA PHE A 66 -2.95 3.74 6.01
C PHE A 66 -3.76 2.45 5.98
N TRP A 67 -4.30 2.02 7.12
CA TRP A 67 -5.06 0.77 7.23
C TRP A 67 -6.38 0.84 6.47
N LEU A 68 -7.12 1.94 6.63
CA LEU A 68 -8.36 2.15 5.88
C LEU A 68 -8.11 2.26 4.37
N THR A 69 -7.00 2.89 3.97
CA THR A 69 -6.59 2.94 2.56
C THR A 69 -6.31 1.55 2.02
N GLY A 70 -5.56 0.72 2.78
CA GLY A 70 -5.26 -0.66 2.40
C GLY A 70 -6.51 -1.53 2.28
N LEU A 71 -7.39 -1.45 3.27
CA LEU A 71 -8.65 -2.21 3.27
C LEU A 71 -9.54 -1.79 2.07
N PHE A 72 -9.71 -0.49 1.87
CA PHE A 72 -10.59 0.04 0.81
C PHE A 72 -10.04 -0.27 -0.58
N SER A 73 -8.73 -0.07 -0.81
CA SER A 73 -8.12 -0.42 -2.11
C SER A 73 -8.19 -1.93 -2.38
N GLY A 74 -7.91 -2.76 -1.37
CA GLY A 74 -8.01 -4.21 -1.50
C GLY A 74 -9.41 -4.69 -1.83
N LEU A 75 -10.43 -4.13 -1.17
CA LEU A 75 -11.84 -4.42 -1.49
C LEU A 75 -12.20 -4.00 -2.92
N MET A 76 -11.80 -2.81 -3.35
CA MET A 76 -12.08 -2.35 -4.72
C MET A 76 -11.41 -3.24 -5.77
N ILE A 77 -10.15 -3.63 -5.57
CA ILE A 77 -9.44 -4.55 -6.45
C ILE A 77 -10.16 -5.91 -6.48
N TYR A 78 -10.56 -6.43 -5.32
CA TYR A 78 -11.30 -7.69 -5.22
C TYR A 78 -12.61 -7.67 -6.00
N PHE A 79 -13.44 -6.65 -5.80
CA PHE A 79 -14.69 -6.51 -6.54
C PHE A 79 -14.46 -6.32 -8.04
N CYS A 80 -13.45 -5.53 -8.42
CA CYS A 80 -13.08 -5.38 -9.83
C CYS A 80 -12.69 -6.74 -10.44
N THR A 81 -11.95 -7.57 -9.71
CA THR A 81 -11.51 -8.89 -10.16
C THR A 81 -12.67 -9.89 -10.31
N LEU A 82 -13.71 -9.77 -9.46
CA LEU A 82 -14.90 -10.62 -9.60
C LEU A 82 -15.68 -10.31 -10.88
N VAL A 83 -15.73 -9.04 -11.29
CA VAL A 83 -16.44 -8.61 -12.50
C VAL A 83 -15.58 -8.79 -13.75
N TYR A 84 -14.27 -8.54 -13.62
CA TYR A 84 -13.31 -8.58 -14.70
C TYR A 84 -11.99 -9.22 -14.23
N PRO A 85 -11.80 -10.54 -14.39
CA PRO A 85 -10.68 -11.28 -13.82
C PRO A 85 -9.34 -11.03 -14.52
N VAL A 86 -9.35 -10.59 -15.78
CA VAL A 86 -8.13 -10.42 -16.61
C VAL A 86 -7.01 -9.60 -15.94
N PRO A 87 -7.29 -8.48 -15.20
CA PRO A 87 -6.24 -7.75 -14.49
C PRO A 87 -5.51 -8.60 -13.43
N PHE A 88 -6.25 -9.43 -12.72
CA PHE A 88 -5.68 -10.30 -11.70
C PHE A 88 -4.84 -11.42 -12.31
N GLU A 89 -5.33 -12.07 -13.35
CA GLU A 89 -4.61 -13.11 -14.08
C GLU A 89 -3.29 -12.57 -14.66
N ASN A 90 -3.32 -11.40 -15.28
CA ASN A 90 -2.13 -10.73 -15.80
C ASN A 90 -1.16 -10.33 -14.68
N PHE A 91 -1.67 -9.90 -13.51
CA PHE A 91 -0.83 -9.63 -12.35
C PHE A 91 -0.12 -10.89 -11.85
N ILE A 92 -0.82 -12.00 -11.72
CA ILE A 92 -0.22 -13.29 -11.33
C ILE A 92 0.82 -13.74 -12.36
N ALA A 93 0.48 -13.71 -13.65
CA ALA A 93 1.39 -14.12 -14.73
C ALA A 93 2.67 -13.27 -14.74
N SER A 94 2.56 -11.95 -14.60
CA SER A 94 3.72 -11.04 -14.54
C SER A 94 4.55 -11.21 -13.28
N SER A 95 3.91 -11.53 -12.15
CA SER A 95 4.60 -11.80 -10.88
C SER A 95 5.38 -13.11 -10.94
N VAL A 96 4.80 -14.17 -11.51
CA VAL A 96 5.48 -15.44 -11.77
C VAL A 96 6.69 -15.22 -12.67
N LYS A 97 6.52 -14.55 -13.81
CA LYS A 97 7.61 -14.24 -14.72
C LYS A 97 8.72 -13.42 -14.07
N TYR A 98 8.36 -12.44 -13.24
CA TYR A 98 9.34 -11.64 -12.51
C TYR A 98 10.17 -12.49 -11.54
N LEU A 99 9.53 -13.38 -10.78
CA LEU A 99 10.24 -14.28 -9.86
C LEU A 99 11.17 -15.24 -10.59
N GLU A 100 10.71 -15.87 -11.67
CA GLU A 100 11.54 -16.75 -12.49
C GLU A 100 12.77 -16.05 -13.07
N LEU A 101 12.60 -14.81 -13.57
CA LEU A 101 13.71 -14.03 -14.11
C LEU A 101 14.66 -13.57 -12.98
N SER A 102 14.13 -13.21 -11.83
CA SER A 102 14.94 -12.80 -10.68
C SER A 102 15.78 -13.96 -10.17
N ASP A 103 15.20 -15.14 -10.03
CA ASP A 103 15.92 -16.33 -9.56
C ASP A 103 17.01 -16.79 -10.55
N LYS A 104 16.74 -16.73 -11.86
CA LYS A 104 17.74 -17.02 -12.90
C LYS A 104 18.96 -16.11 -12.86
N ASN A 105 18.76 -14.85 -12.44
CA ASN A 105 19.83 -13.85 -12.36
C ASN A 105 20.60 -13.89 -11.03
N LEU A 106 20.14 -14.67 -10.06
CA LEU A 106 20.82 -14.83 -8.77
C LEU A 106 21.94 -15.86 -8.85
N PRO A 107 23.06 -15.66 -8.11
CA PRO A 107 24.07 -16.70 -7.91
C PRO A 107 23.46 -17.95 -7.29
N ASP A 108 23.97 -19.14 -7.62
CA ASP A 108 23.43 -20.42 -7.17
C ASP A 108 23.23 -20.55 -5.65
N LYS A 109 24.05 -19.87 -4.87
CA LYS A 109 23.96 -19.84 -3.40
C LYS A 109 22.76 -19.01 -2.87
N LEU A 110 22.19 -18.16 -3.70
CA LEU A 110 21.08 -17.25 -3.34
C LEU A 110 19.77 -17.62 -4.05
N LYS A 111 19.76 -18.67 -4.88
CA LYS A 111 18.55 -19.18 -5.52
C LYS A 111 17.58 -19.69 -4.47
N MET A 112 16.29 -19.48 -4.73
CA MET A 112 15.22 -19.93 -3.84
C MET A 112 15.10 -21.46 -3.88
N PRO A 113 15.40 -22.19 -2.80
CA PRO A 113 15.38 -23.67 -2.80
C PRO A 113 13.97 -24.25 -3.01
N GLN A 114 12.93 -23.45 -2.91
CA GLN A 114 11.53 -23.86 -3.05
C GLN A 114 10.78 -22.99 -4.08
N LEU A 115 11.49 -22.52 -5.11
CA LEU A 115 10.89 -21.67 -6.13
C LEU A 115 9.64 -22.28 -6.75
N ASP A 116 9.69 -23.58 -7.11
CA ASP A 116 8.56 -24.28 -7.73
C ASP A 116 7.32 -24.32 -6.82
N LEU A 117 7.52 -24.46 -5.51
CA LEU A 117 6.42 -24.41 -4.55
C LEU A 117 5.78 -23.03 -4.48
N VAL A 118 6.62 -21.99 -4.39
CA VAL A 118 6.16 -20.58 -4.37
C VAL A 118 5.42 -20.22 -5.66
N LEU A 119 5.93 -20.64 -6.81
CA LEU A 119 5.28 -20.41 -8.10
C LEU A 119 3.93 -21.13 -8.21
N LYS A 120 3.83 -22.35 -7.66
CA LYS A 120 2.57 -23.09 -7.60
C LYS A 120 1.56 -22.38 -6.71
N GLU A 121 1.94 -21.98 -5.49
CA GLU A 121 1.08 -21.24 -4.57
C GLU A 121 0.59 -19.92 -5.18
N MET A 122 1.46 -19.20 -5.90
CA MET A 122 1.06 -17.98 -6.59
C MET A 122 0.02 -18.21 -7.67
N LYS A 123 0.15 -19.28 -8.47
CA LYS A 123 -0.82 -19.65 -9.52
C LYS A 123 -2.17 -20.07 -8.94
N GLU A 124 -2.18 -20.65 -7.75
CA GLU A 124 -3.38 -21.08 -7.04
C GLU A 124 -3.99 -19.93 -6.16
N THR A 125 -3.38 -18.74 -6.17
CA THR A 125 -3.83 -17.62 -5.35
C THR A 125 -5.23 -17.14 -5.76
N MET A 126 -6.12 -17.06 -4.78
CA MET A 126 -7.49 -16.58 -4.99
C MET A 126 -7.55 -15.03 -4.99
N PRO A 127 -8.51 -14.42 -5.71
CA PRO A 127 -8.68 -12.96 -5.73
C PRO A 127 -8.81 -12.31 -4.35
N GLY A 128 -9.42 -13.00 -3.39
CA GLY A 128 -9.55 -12.53 -1.99
C GLY A 128 -8.21 -12.27 -1.29
N PHE A 129 -7.13 -12.89 -1.75
CA PHE A 129 -5.80 -12.62 -1.24
C PHE A 129 -5.38 -11.15 -1.45
N MET A 130 -5.88 -10.49 -2.48
CA MET A 130 -5.56 -9.10 -2.79
C MET A 130 -5.94 -8.14 -1.65
N ILE A 131 -7.01 -8.43 -0.91
CA ILE A 131 -7.42 -7.63 0.26
C ILE A 131 -6.33 -7.70 1.33
N TRP A 132 -5.86 -8.91 1.63
CA TRP A 132 -4.81 -9.13 2.63
C TRP A 132 -3.46 -8.58 2.17
N ASP A 133 -3.11 -8.71 0.90
CA ASP A 133 -1.87 -8.19 0.34
C ASP A 133 -1.82 -6.67 0.44
N GLU A 134 -2.89 -5.98 0.05
CA GLU A 134 -3.01 -4.53 0.17
C GLU A 134 -2.96 -4.07 1.63
N LEU A 135 -3.72 -4.72 2.50
CA LEU A 135 -3.73 -4.37 3.92
C LEU A 135 -2.36 -4.57 4.56
N LYS A 136 -1.72 -5.73 4.36
CA LYS A 136 -0.39 -6.03 4.92
C LYS A 136 0.65 -5.01 4.47
N LYS A 137 0.69 -4.66 3.19
CA LYS A 137 1.61 -3.65 2.66
C LYS A 137 1.41 -2.29 3.33
N LYS A 138 0.17 -1.81 3.42
CA LYS A 138 -0.12 -0.51 4.03
C LYS A 138 0.18 -0.51 5.53
N VAL A 139 -0.13 -1.60 6.24
CA VAL A 139 0.25 -1.76 7.65
C VAL A 139 1.77 -1.71 7.80
N LEU A 140 2.52 -2.46 7.01
CA LEU A 140 3.98 -2.48 7.06
C LEU A 140 4.58 -1.09 6.81
N TYR A 141 4.12 -0.40 5.76
CA TYR A 141 4.60 0.96 5.46
C TYR A 141 4.21 1.97 6.54
N SER A 142 3.06 1.78 7.20
CA SER A 142 2.63 2.68 8.27
C SER A 142 3.61 2.68 9.46
N PHE A 143 4.21 1.56 9.80
CA PHE A 143 5.20 1.49 10.89
C PHE A 143 6.45 2.34 10.64
N VAL A 144 6.80 2.59 9.39
CA VAL A 144 7.97 3.40 9.04
C VAL A 144 7.58 4.85 8.77
N LEU A 145 6.57 5.06 7.92
CA LEU A 145 6.24 6.39 7.41
C LEU A 145 5.44 7.24 8.41
N VAL A 146 4.51 6.61 9.15
CA VAL A 146 3.64 7.37 10.06
C VAL A 146 4.42 8.01 11.22
N PRO A 147 5.39 7.35 11.88
CA PRO A 147 6.23 8.01 12.88
C PRO A 147 6.98 9.22 12.33
N ILE A 148 7.52 9.11 11.11
CA ILE A 148 8.24 10.23 10.45
C ILE A 148 7.28 11.40 10.22
N ILE A 149 6.10 11.12 9.65
CA ILE A 149 5.08 12.14 9.41
C ILE A 149 4.64 12.77 10.74
N ALA A 150 4.38 11.98 11.79
CA ALA A 150 3.95 12.46 13.09
C ALA A 150 4.97 13.39 13.75
N VAL A 151 6.27 13.12 13.61
CA VAL A 151 7.33 14.02 14.09
C VAL A 151 7.33 15.34 13.33
N LEU A 152 7.19 15.28 12.00
CA LEU A 152 7.23 16.48 11.14
C LEU A 152 6.03 17.41 11.36
N VAL A 153 4.85 16.86 11.67
CA VAL A 153 3.61 17.63 11.77
C VAL A 153 3.25 18.05 13.19
N ARG A 154 3.96 17.56 14.21
CA ARG A 154 3.71 17.93 15.61
C ARG A 154 3.75 19.46 15.79
N ARG A 155 2.93 20.00 16.70
CA ARG A 155 2.89 21.41 17.07
C ARG A 155 2.91 21.53 18.59
N LYS A 156 3.81 22.36 19.12
CA LYS A 156 3.76 22.79 20.53
C LYS A 156 2.62 23.79 20.73
N ALA A 157 2.02 23.80 21.91
CA ALA A 157 1.11 24.86 22.30
C ALA A 157 1.88 26.20 22.30
N ILE A 158 1.22 27.26 21.86
CA ILE A 158 1.75 28.62 21.99
C ILE A 158 1.26 29.12 23.35
N GLU A 159 2.17 29.27 24.32
CA GLU A 159 1.91 29.94 25.56
C GLU A 159 1.76 31.44 25.22
N ASN A 160 0.56 32.02 25.48
CA ASN A 160 0.30 33.45 25.40
C ASN A 160 0.65 34.11 26.71
#